data_8d0f8f36237b13e84eb79d9fb5ffbb77
#
_entry.id   8d0f8f36237b13e84eb79d9fb5ffbb77
#
_cell.length_a   1.000
_cell.length_b   1.000
_cell.length_c   1.000
_cell.angle_alpha   90.00
_cell.angle_beta   90.00
_cell.angle_gamma   90.00
#
_symmetry.space_group_name_H-M   'P 1'
#
loop_
_entity.id
_entity.type
_entity.pdbx_description
1 polymer ?
#
loop_
_entity_poly.entity_id
_entity_poly.type
_entity_poly.pdbx_seq_one_letter_code
_entity_poly.pdbx_strand_id
1 'polypeptide(L)'
;MRIWERGPSRENPMKSILKTCTALTMVATFTGQVAAQEMLQTLGAGEGEVSIVAWAGYIERGETDPAYDWVTKFEADSGCKVTVKTANTSDEMVALMNEGGFDLVTASGDASLRLIAGKRVQPINTSLIPSWSTIDERLQNAAWHTVDGVHYGTPYVWGANVLMYNTEVFGDTPPTSWNVVFEETTLPDGKSNKGRVQAYDGPIYVADAALYLMTHKPELGVTDPYALNEEQYKAALDLLRVQRTLVGRYWHDAFIQMDDFKNEGVVASSSWPFMVNVLKAEGAPVGSTFPEEGITGWADTTMLHAESPHPNCAYMWMEHSLSPKVQGDVSAWFGTVPSVPAACKGNELLTDEGCSANGYDNFDKIRFWRTPTAKCEAGECVPYYRWVSDYVGVIGGR
;
A
#
# COMPACT_ATOMS: atom_id res chain seq x y z
N MET A 1 -48.36 -53.89 13.15
CA MET A 1 -49.52 -54.39 13.90
C MET A 1 -50.37 -53.23 14.36
N ARG A 2 -51.61 -53.16 13.82
CA ARG A 2 -52.72 -52.19 14.04
C ARG A 2 -52.53 -50.76 13.54
N ILE A 3 -53.01 -50.31 12.41
CA ILE A 3 -54.34 -50.28 11.77
C ILE A 3 -55.43 -49.67 12.67
N TRP A 4 -56.08 -48.70 12.11
CA TRP A 4 -57.49 -48.28 12.25
C TRP A 4 -57.54 -46.72 12.41
N GLU A 5 -58.47 -45.94 11.84
CA GLU A 5 -59.37 -46.07 10.63
C GLU A 5 -60.04 -44.69 10.49
N ARG A 6 -60.63 -44.49 9.35
CA ARG A 6 -61.35 -43.30 8.87
C ARG A 6 -62.75 -43.17 9.50
N GLY A 7 -63.27 -41.98 9.43
CA GLY A 7 -64.73 -41.76 9.46
C GLY A 7 -65.10 -40.28 9.45
N PRO A 8 -66.32 -39.93 8.95
CA PRO A 8 -66.40 -39.12 7.73
C PRO A 8 -67.10 -37.75 7.93
N SER A 9 -67.03 -36.97 6.84
CA SER A 9 -67.82 -35.83 6.39
C SER A 9 -69.09 -35.42 7.16
N ARG A 10 -69.27 -34.11 7.34
CA ARG A 10 -70.57 -33.45 7.18
C ARG A 10 -70.36 -32.09 6.48
N GLU A 11 -70.90 -31.98 5.28
CA GLU A 11 -71.27 -30.75 4.64
C GLU A 11 -72.45 -30.14 5.36
N ASN A 12 -72.48 -28.80 5.43
CA ASN A 12 -73.68 -28.02 5.03
C ASN A 12 -73.38 -26.53 4.90
N PRO A 13 -74.12 -25.83 4.04
CA PRO A 13 -73.69 -24.56 3.47
C PRO A 13 -74.47 -23.39 4.05
N MET A 14 -73.90 -22.24 4.13
CA MET A 14 -74.66 -21.01 4.13
C MET A 14 -73.89 -19.81 3.64
N LYS A 15 -74.21 -19.45 2.43
CA LYS A 15 -74.38 -18.14 1.81
C LYS A 15 -73.73 -16.91 2.43
N SER A 16 -72.83 -16.33 1.61
CA SER A 16 -72.85 -14.93 1.17
C SER A 16 -72.91 -13.81 2.20
N ILE A 17 -71.87 -13.01 2.20
CA ILE A 17 -71.92 -11.56 1.93
C ILE A 17 -70.51 -11.07 1.51
N LEU A 18 -70.46 -10.70 0.24
CA LEU A 18 -69.31 -9.96 -0.33
C LEU A 18 -69.29 -8.56 0.28
N LYS A 19 -68.25 -8.24 1.03
CA LYS A 19 -67.86 -6.82 1.28
C LYS A 19 -66.41 -6.70 0.84
N THR A 20 -66.29 -6.15 -0.36
CA THR A 20 -65.02 -5.76 -0.98
C THR A 20 -64.46 -4.61 -0.18
N CYS A 21 -63.50 -4.88 0.71
CA CYS A 21 -62.59 -3.86 1.22
C CYS A 21 -61.32 -3.89 0.39
N THR A 22 -61.23 -2.96 -0.56
CA THR A 22 -59.99 -2.68 -1.29
C THR A 22 -59.02 -2.00 -0.32
N ALA A 23 -58.16 -2.78 0.34
CA ALA A 23 -57.03 -2.27 1.05
C ALA A 23 -55.95 -1.91 0.03
N LEU A 24 -55.81 -0.63 -0.27
CA LEU A 24 -54.67 -0.09 -1.03
C LEU A 24 -53.41 -0.25 -0.12
N THR A 25 -52.67 -1.32 -0.31
CA THR A 25 -51.34 -1.47 0.34
C THR A 25 -50.39 -0.59 -0.45
N MET A 26 -50.13 0.63 0.05
CA MET A 26 -48.98 1.44 -0.37
C MET A 26 -47.74 0.69 0.07
N VAL A 27 -47.10 -0.02 -0.86
CA VAL A 27 -45.73 -0.47 -0.72
C VAL A 27 -44.88 0.78 -0.91
N ALA A 28 -44.49 1.42 0.19
CA ALA A 28 -43.42 2.41 0.19
C ALA A 28 -42.12 1.66 -0.09
N THR A 29 -41.70 1.65 -1.34
CA THR A 29 -40.34 1.28 -1.70
C THR A 29 -39.43 2.34 -1.14
N PHE A 30 -38.87 2.12 0.05
CA PHE A 30 -37.67 2.81 0.49
C PHE A 30 -36.53 2.36 -0.44
N THR A 31 -36.35 3.07 -1.55
CA THR A 31 -35.08 3.09 -2.23
C THR A 31 -34.15 3.88 -1.30
N GLY A 32 -33.43 3.17 -0.44
CA GLY A 32 -32.29 3.75 0.27
C GLY A 32 -31.29 4.19 -0.80
N GLN A 33 -31.38 5.44 -1.21
CA GLN A 33 -30.23 6.12 -1.80
C GLN A 33 -29.18 6.15 -0.68
N VAL A 34 -28.16 5.33 -0.82
CA VAL A 34 -26.90 5.58 -0.12
C VAL A 34 -26.44 6.93 -0.69
N ALA A 35 -26.75 8.00 0.03
CA ALA A 35 -26.19 9.31 -0.29
C ALA A 35 -24.67 9.11 -0.22
N ALA A 36 -23.97 9.38 -1.32
CA ALA A 36 -22.54 9.55 -1.26
C ALA A 36 -22.29 10.58 -0.17
N GLN A 37 -21.48 10.26 0.83
CA GLN A 37 -21.18 11.18 1.91
C GLN A 37 -20.62 12.45 1.27
N GLU A 38 -21.27 13.57 1.48
CA GLU A 38 -20.82 14.83 0.91
C GLU A 38 -19.46 15.18 1.55
N MET A 39 -18.48 15.49 0.72
CA MET A 39 -17.16 15.96 1.14
C MET A 39 -17.28 17.07 2.18
N LEU A 40 -16.55 16.98 3.28
CA LEU A 40 -16.58 17.97 4.37
C LEU A 40 -16.31 19.38 3.83
N GLN A 41 -17.18 20.35 4.15
CA GLN A 41 -17.08 21.73 3.67
C GLN A 41 -16.48 22.68 4.70
N THR A 42 -16.60 22.37 5.98
CA THR A 42 -16.05 23.16 7.09
C THR A 42 -15.53 22.24 8.17
N LEU A 43 -14.37 22.58 8.72
CA LEU A 43 -13.82 21.85 9.86
C LEU A 43 -14.55 22.26 11.14
N GLY A 44 -15.10 21.28 11.87
CA GLY A 44 -15.73 21.43 13.17
C GLY A 44 -14.78 21.11 14.33
N ALA A 45 -15.36 20.96 15.51
CA ALA A 45 -14.63 20.37 16.64
C ALA A 45 -14.34 18.89 16.36
N GLY A 46 -13.20 18.40 16.87
CA GLY A 46 -12.87 16.98 16.78
C GLY A 46 -13.87 16.11 17.55
N GLU A 47 -14.08 14.91 17.04
CA GLU A 47 -15.02 13.93 17.61
C GLU A 47 -14.42 13.18 18.82
N GLY A 48 -13.16 13.41 19.13
CA GLY A 48 -12.46 12.87 20.31
C GLY A 48 -11.58 11.66 20.01
N GLU A 49 -11.69 11.06 18.84
CA GLU A 49 -10.82 9.95 18.42
C GLU A 49 -10.63 9.89 16.92
N VAL A 50 -9.56 9.19 16.48
CA VAL A 50 -9.30 8.82 15.09
C VAL A 50 -8.62 7.46 15.04
N SER A 51 -9.14 6.56 14.21
CA SER A 51 -8.61 5.23 14.00
C SER A 51 -7.93 5.12 12.63
N ILE A 52 -6.68 4.62 12.60
CA ILE A 52 -5.83 4.65 11.42
C ILE A 52 -5.34 3.23 11.09
N VAL A 53 -5.60 2.78 9.88
CA VAL A 53 -4.92 1.59 9.32
C VAL A 53 -3.58 2.05 8.76
N ALA A 54 -2.48 1.49 9.25
CA ALA A 54 -1.14 1.94 8.88
C ALA A 54 -0.14 0.79 8.79
N TRP A 55 0.96 0.99 8.10
CA TRP A 55 2.13 0.12 8.18
C TRP A 55 2.69 0.11 9.61
N ALA A 56 3.34 -1.01 9.99
CA ALA A 56 4.00 -1.10 11.28
C ALA A 56 5.02 0.03 11.44
N GLY A 57 4.94 0.78 12.55
CA GLY A 57 5.83 1.89 12.85
C GLY A 57 5.53 3.21 12.12
N TYR A 58 4.49 3.32 11.27
CA TYR A 58 4.12 4.58 10.60
C TYR A 58 3.50 5.62 11.55
N ILE A 59 3.03 5.18 12.69
CA ILE A 59 2.35 6.02 13.68
C ILE A 59 2.99 5.74 15.04
N GLU A 60 4.02 6.51 15.38
CA GLU A 60 4.82 6.31 16.60
C GLU A 60 4.46 7.32 17.69
N ARG A 61 4.46 6.81 18.94
CA ARG A 61 4.22 7.63 20.13
C ARG A 61 5.37 7.52 21.16
N GLY A 62 6.59 7.23 20.67
CA GLY A 62 7.79 7.13 21.49
C GLY A 62 7.91 5.83 22.28
N GLU A 63 7.09 4.82 22.01
CA GLU A 63 7.14 3.53 22.72
C GLU A 63 8.36 2.69 22.31
N THR A 64 8.73 2.76 21.03
CA THR A 64 9.91 2.05 20.50
C THR A 64 11.19 2.84 20.78
N ASP A 65 11.17 4.13 20.50
CA ASP A 65 12.24 5.08 20.80
C ASP A 65 11.61 6.43 21.17
N PRO A 66 11.89 6.98 22.37
CA PRO A 66 11.32 8.25 22.83
C PRO A 66 11.60 9.47 21.94
N ALA A 67 12.59 9.41 21.05
CA ALA A 67 12.87 10.47 20.09
C ALA A 67 11.82 10.54 18.96
N TYR A 68 11.09 9.46 18.74
CA TYR A 68 10.13 9.32 17.64
C TYR A 68 8.68 9.33 18.17
N ASP A 69 8.17 10.52 18.45
CA ASP A 69 6.79 10.73 18.90
C ASP A 69 6.15 11.90 18.16
N TRP A 70 5.23 11.60 17.26
CA TRP A 70 4.39 12.59 16.59
C TRP A 70 2.90 12.44 16.93
N VAL A 71 2.54 11.51 17.81
CA VAL A 71 1.15 11.25 18.21
C VAL A 71 0.78 12.03 19.46
N THR A 72 1.62 12.00 20.52
CA THR A 72 1.28 12.58 21.83
C THR A 72 0.93 14.07 21.73
N LYS A 73 1.70 14.83 20.93
CA LYS A 73 1.43 16.24 20.72
C LYS A 73 0.10 16.46 19.96
N PHE A 74 -0.18 15.66 18.93
CA PHE A 74 -1.45 15.73 18.21
C PHE A 74 -2.65 15.51 19.12
N GLU A 75 -2.60 14.47 19.96
CA GLU A 75 -3.66 14.16 20.91
C GLU A 75 -3.90 15.31 21.91
N ALA A 76 -2.80 15.91 22.41
CA ALA A 76 -2.88 17.03 23.35
C ALA A 76 -3.48 18.29 22.71
N ASP A 77 -3.12 18.59 21.47
CA ASP A 77 -3.55 19.81 20.77
C ASP A 77 -4.97 19.69 20.22
N SER A 78 -5.34 18.54 19.68
CA SER A 78 -6.63 18.32 18.99
C SER A 78 -7.73 17.75 19.89
N GLY A 79 -7.35 17.05 20.96
CA GLY A 79 -8.26 16.24 21.76
C GLY A 79 -8.70 14.94 21.06
N CYS A 80 -8.14 14.62 19.88
CA CYS A 80 -8.46 13.42 19.11
C CYS A 80 -7.48 12.30 19.47
N LYS A 81 -7.97 11.26 20.14
CA LYS A 81 -7.17 10.11 20.52
C LYS A 81 -6.87 9.21 19.31
N VAL A 82 -5.60 8.88 19.10
CA VAL A 82 -5.17 8.06 17.96
C VAL A 82 -5.16 6.57 18.34
N THR A 83 -5.84 5.75 17.56
CA THR A 83 -5.73 4.29 17.60
C THR A 83 -5.20 3.77 16.27
N VAL A 84 -4.34 2.75 16.31
CA VAL A 84 -3.68 2.22 15.12
C VAL A 84 -4.01 0.75 14.94
N LYS A 85 -4.42 0.39 13.73
CA LYS A 85 -4.48 -0.99 13.26
C LYS A 85 -3.36 -1.20 12.24
N THR A 86 -2.38 -2.01 12.62
CA THR A 86 -1.28 -2.35 11.71
C THR A 86 -1.75 -3.30 10.62
N ALA A 87 -1.30 -3.06 9.39
CA ALA A 87 -1.38 -3.94 8.24
C ALA A 87 0.02 -4.14 7.63
N ASN A 88 0.28 -5.33 7.11
CA ASN A 88 1.59 -5.71 6.57
C ASN A 88 1.65 -5.67 5.04
N THR A 89 0.50 -5.61 4.37
CA THR A 89 0.40 -5.57 2.91
C THR A 89 -0.69 -4.61 2.43
N SER A 90 -0.55 -4.10 1.20
CA SER A 90 -1.61 -3.34 0.53
C SER A 90 -2.94 -4.10 0.44
N ASP A 91 -2.89 -5.41 0.24
CA ASP A 91 -4.10 -6.25 0.18
C ASP A 91 -4.79 -6.34 1.54
N GLU A 92 -4.03 -6.44 2.64
CA GLU A 92 -4.58 -6.40 4.00
C GLU A 92 -5.22 -5.03 4.30
N MET A 93 -4.60 -3.92 3.89
CA MET A 93 -5.19 -2.58 4.03
C MET A 93 -6.53 -2.48 3.29
N VAL A 94 -6.60 -2.97 2.05
CA VAL A 94 -7.85 -2.99 1.27
C VAL A 94 -8.91 -3.85 1.97
N ALA A 95 -8.54 -5.00 2.53
CA ALA A 95 -9.46 -5.87 3.26
C ALA A 95 -10.01 -5.18 4.51
N LEU A 96 -9.15 -4.59 5.35
CA LEU A 96 -9.56 -3.85 6.54
C LEU A 96 -10.48 -2.67 6.22
N MET A 97 -10.17 -1.91 5.17
CA MET A 97 -11.03 -0.80 4.73
C MET A 97 -12.35 -1.29 4.13
N ASN A 98 -12.41 -2.50 3.59
CA ASN A 98 -13.67 -3.13 3.17
C ASN A 98 -14.53 -3.59 4.36
N GLU A 99 -13.90 -4.05 5.44
CA GLU A 99 -14.59 -4.40 6.69
C GLU A 99 -15.15 -3.16 7.39
N GLY A 100 -14.48 -2.00 7.23
CA GLY A 100 -14.86 -0.73 7.83
C GLY A 100 -14.50 -0.61 9.31
N GLY A 101 -15.00 0.45 9.96
CA GLY A 101 -14.72 0.73 11.38
C GLY A 101 -13.40 1.48 11.62
N PHE A 102 -12.81 2.01 10.56
CA PHE A 102 -11.62 2.87 10.59
C PHE A 102 -11.91 4.23 9.96
N ASP A 103 -11.17 5.24 10.36
CA ASP A 103 -11.29 6.60 9.82
C ASP A 103 -10.33 6.83 8.67
N LEU A 104 -9.10 6.41 8.84
CA LEU A 104 -8.01 6.67 7.90
C LEU A 104 -7.27 5.38 7.52
N VAL A 105 -6.64 5.42 6.36
CA VAL A 105 -5.64 4.44 5.94
C VAL A 105 -4.44 5.16 5.32
N THR A 106 -3.22 4.70 5.59
CA THR A 106 -2.00 5.10 4.87
C THR A 106 -1.70 4.06 3.79
N ALA A 107 -2.13 4.31 2.56
CA ALA A 107 -2.11 3.32 1.49
C ALA A 107 -1.15 3.68 0.37
N SER A 108 -0.37 2.72 -0.09
CA SER A 108 0.46 2.84 -1.30
C SER A 108 -0.40 2.86 -2.57
N GLY A 109 0.16 3.34 -3.67
CA GLY A 109 -0.58 3.60 -4.91
C GLY A 109 -1.28 2.37 -5.52
N ASP A 110 -0.81 1.17 -5.26
CA ASP A 110 -1.46 -0.07 -5.67
C ASP A 110 -2.74 -0.39 -4.87
N ALA A 111 -2.84 0.11 -3.63
CA ALA A 111 -4.05 0.01 -2.82
C ALA A 111 -4.99 1.21 -3.03
N SER A 112 -4.46 2.43 -3.12
CA SER A 112 -5.22 3.68 -3.18
C SER A 112 -6.27 3.66 -4.30
N LEU A 113 -5.89 3.30 -5.51
CA LEU A 113 -6.81 3.27 -6.66
C LEU A 113 -7.91 2.20 -6.51
N ARG A 114 -7.61 1.08 -5.83
CA ARG A 114 -8.62 0.06 -5.53
C ARG A 114 -9.63 0.56 -4.49
N LEU A 115 -9.16 1.27 -3.48
CA LEU A 115 -10.02 1.88 -2.46
C LEU A 115 -10.93 2.95 -3.06
N ILE A 116 -10.42 3.77 -3.97
CA ILE A 116 -11.20 4.78 -4.71
C ILE A 116 -12.25 4.08 -5.59
N ALA A 117 -11.84 3.13 -6.42
CA ALA A 117 -12.74 2.39 -7.31
C ALA A 117 -13.79 1.59 -6.54
N GLY A 118 -13.42 1.03 -5.39
CA GLY A 118 -14.31 0.31 -4.46
C GLY A 118 -15.21 1.22 -3.62
N LYS A 119 -15.06 2.56 -3.74
CA LYS A 119 -15.78 3.56 -2.92
C LYS A 119 -15.62 3.32 -1.40
N ARG A 120 -14.44 2.89 -0.99
CA ARG A 120 -14.08 2.70 0.42
C ARG A 120 -13.48 3.95 1.03
N VAL A 121 -13.02 4.86 0.21
CA VAL A 121 -12.55 6.19 0.62
C VAL A 121 -13.37 7.27 -0.09
N GLN A 122 -13.46 8.42 0.54
CA GLN A 122 -14.20 9.56 0.04
C GLN A 122 -13.26 10.67 -0.45
N PRO A 123 -13.74 11.56 -1.32
CA PRO A 123 -13.04 12.77 -1.69
C PRO A 123 -12.71 13.64 -0.47
N ILE A 124 -11.56 14.31 -0.52
CA ILE A 124 -11.16 15.27 0.50
C ILE A 124 -11.23 16.72 -0.02
N ASN A 125 -11.60 17.63 0.87
CA ASN A 125 -11.56 19.06 0.62
C ASN A 125 -10.18 19.62 1.00
N THR A 126 -9.31 19.79 0.04
CA THR A 126 -7.94 20.30 0.27
C THR A 126 -7.90 21.72 0.85
N SER A 127 -8.99 22.51 0.71
CA SER A 127 -9.06 23.84 1.32
C SER A 127 -9.16 23.81 2.86
N LEU A 128 -9.49 22.65 3.44
CA LEU A 128 -9.50 22.42 4.89
C LEU A 128 -8.15 21.94 5.43
N ILE A 129 -7.15 21.83 4.56
CA ILE A 129 -5.79 21.38 4.88
C ILE A 129 -4.82 22.50 4.49
N PRO A 130 -4.57 23.48 5.37
CA PRO A 130 -3.71 24.65 5.08
C PRO A 130 -2.32 24.28 4.55
N SER A 131 -1.75 23.16 5.04
CA SER A 131 -0.44 22.66 4.60
C SER A 131 -0.45 22.00 3.23
N TRP A 132 -1.61 21.88 2.54
CA TRP A 132 -1.68 21.29 1.20
C TRP A 132 -0.72 21.93 0.21
N SER A 133 -0.59 23.26 0.26
CA SER A 133 0.30 24.02 -0.63
C SER A 133 1.80 23.80 -0.36
N THR A 134 2.17 23.17 0.75
CA THR A 134 3.56 22.86 1.10
C THR A 134 4.02 21.49 0.60
N ILE A 135 3.09 20.67 0.13
CA ILE A 135 3.38 19.37 -0.47
C ILE A 135 4.19 19.58 -1.76
N ASP A 136 5.16 18.72 -2.00
CA ASP A 136 5.90 18.67 -3.26
C ASP A 136 4.94 18.64 -4.46
N GLU A 137 5.13 19.53 -5.41
CA GLU A 137 4.23 19.67 -6.56
C GLU A 137 4.10 18.39 -7.40
N ARG A 138 5.15 17.54 -7.38
CA ARG A 138 5.16 16.23 -8.04
C ARG A 138 4.15 15.26 -7.43
N LEU A 139 3.76 15.48 -6.16
CA LEU A 139 2.87 14.62 -5.39
C LEU A 139 1.46 15.18 -5.25
N GLN A 140 1.25 16.52 -5.34
CA GLN A 140 -0.06 17.14 -5.09
C GLN A 140 -1.18 16.57 -5.96
N ASN A 141 -0.88 16.24 -7.22
CA ASN A 141 -1.86 15.73 -8.19
C ASN A 141 -1.49 14.33 -8.71
N ALA A 142 -0.79 13.54 -7.91
CA ALA A 142 -0.34 12.23 -8.33
C ALA A 142 -1.50 11.29 -8.66
N ALA A 143 -1.38 10.52 -9.75
CA ALA A 143 -2.46 9.72 -10.32
C ALA A 143 -2.96 8.57 -9.42
N TRP A 144 -2.22 8.20 -8.39
CA TRP A 144 -2.63 7.14 -7.46
C TRP A 144 -3.59 7.63 -6.36
N HIS A 145 -3.76 8.95 -6.17
CA HIS A 145 -4.73 9.50 -5.23
C HIS A 145 -5.60 10.63 -5.80
N THR A 146 -5.36 11.02 -7.06
CA THR A 146 -6.16 12.03 -7.76
C THR A 146 -6.81 11.38 -9.00
N VAL A 147 -8.14 11.31 -9.01
CA VAL A 147 -8.92 10.72 -10.10
C VAL A 147 -9.89 11.76 -10.61
N ASP A 148 -9.88 12.01 -11.91
CA ASP A 148 -10.74 13.02 -12.58
C ASP A 148 -10.65 14.42 -11.94
N GLY A 149 -9.44 14.79 -11.45
CA GLY A 149 -9.19 16.06 -10.77
C GLY A 149 -9.70 16.13 -9.33
N VAL A 150 -10.18 15.03 -8.77
CA VAL A 150 -10.67 14.92 -7.40
C VAL A 150 -9.61 14.26 -6.51
N HIS A 151 -9.27 14.88 -5.39
CA HIS A 151 -8.30 14.36 -4.43
C HIS A 151 -8.99 13.43 -3.42
N TYR A 152 -8.35 12.29 -3.11
CA TYR A 152 -8.86 11.26 -2.19
C TYR A 152 -7.99 11.06 -0.95
N GLY A 153 -6.97 11.88 -0.76
CA GLY A 153 -6.11 11.82 0.41
C GLY A 153 -4.92 12.76 0.31
N THR A 154 -4.15 12.84 1.39
CA THR A 154 -2.93 13.63 1.48
C THR A 154 -1.71 12.73 1.28
N PRO A 155 -0.74 13.10 0.40
CA PRO A 155 0.56 12.44 0.37
C PRO A 155 1.19 12.40 1.76
N TYR A 156 1.67 11.22 2.17
CA TYR A 156 2.29 11.03 3.48
C TYR A 156 3.82 11.03 3.36
N VAL A 157 4.39 9.95 2.91
CA VAL A 157 5.82 9.82 2.58
C VAL A 157 5.98 8.93 1.36
N TRP A 158 7.17 8.91 0.77
CA TRP A 158 7.48 8.05 -0.36
C TRP A 158 8.88 7.44 -0.25
N GLY A 159 9.15 6.40 -1.00
CA GLY A 159 10.43 5.70 -0.96
C GLY A 159 10.65 4.77 -2.14
N ALA A 160 11.86 4.27 -2.22
CA ALA A 160 12.32 3.36 -3.25
C ALA A 160 12.36 1.92 -2.75
N ASN A 161 12.13 0.96 -3.65
CA ASN A 161 12.47 -0.44 -3.40
C ASN A 161 13.93 -0.65 -3.81
N VAL A 162 14.84 -0.59 -2.84
CA VAL A 162 16.27 -0.70 -3.08
C VAL A 162 16.73 -2.16 -3.22
N LEU A 163 17.84 -2.38 -3.91
CA LEU A 163 18.55 -3.65 -3.87
C LEU A 163 19.46 -3.64 -2.65
N MET A 164 19.04 -4.34 -1.57
CA MET A 164 19.87 -4.56 -0.38
C MET A 164 20.79 -5.75 -0.62
N TYR A 165 22.05 -5.64 -0.18
CA TYR A 165 23.07 -6.68 -0.35
C TYR A 165 23.98 -6.78 0.87
N ASN A 166 24.61 -7.96 1.04
CA ASN A 166 25.61 -8.21 2.09
C ASN A 166 26.98 -7.71 1.65
N THR A 167 27.58 -6.77 2.39
CA THR A 167 28.86 -6.15 2.04
C THR A 167 30.06 -7.09 2.24
N GLU A 168 29.97 -8.13 3.04
CA GLU A 168 31.05 -9.15 3.15
C GLU A 168 31.11 -10.05 1.91
N VAL A 169 29.98 -10.25 1.23
CA VAL A 169 29.92 -11.05 -0.01
C VAL A 169 30.30 -10.23 -1.22
N PHE A 170 29.84 -9.00 -1.32
CA PHE A 170 30.06 -8.15 -2.49
C PHE A 170 31.31 -7.27 -2.39
N GLY A 171 31.85 -7.06 -1.17
CA GLY A 171 33.04 -6.23 -0.94
C GLY A 171 32.86 -4.82 -1.50
N ASP A 172 33.90 -4.34 -2.19
CA ASP A 172 33.92 -3.01 -2.82
C ASP A 172 33.19 -2.93 -4.18
N THR A 173 32.50 -4.00 -4.57
CA THR A 173 31.76 -4.11 -5.85
C THR A 173 30.28 -4.36 -5.61
N PRO A 174 29.50 -3.33 -5.22
CA PRO A 174 28.06 -3.46 -5.05
C PRO A 174 27.38 -4.01 -6.30
N PRO A 175 26.30 -4.80 -6.18
CA PRO A 175 25.53 -5.23 -7.33
C PRO A 175 24.89 -4.04 -8.03
N THR A 176 25.04 -3.94 -9.34
CA THR A 176 24.50 -2.84 -10.17
C THR A 176 23.24 -3.20 -10.93
N SER A 177 22.82 -4.46 -10.87
CA SER A 177 21.67 -4.98 -11.61
C SER A 177 20.81 -5.87 -10.74
N TRP A 178 19.51 -5.88 -11.02
CA TRP A 178 18.55 -6.82 -10.42
C TRP A 178 18.78 -8.27 -10.84
N ASN A 179 19.69 -8.54 -11.78
CA ASN A 179 20.02 -9.92 -12.21
C ASN A 179 20.37 -10.81 -11.02
N VAL A 180 20.99 -10.25 -9.97
CA VAL A 180 21.38 -11.01 -8.77
C VAL A 180 20.19 -11.67 -8.05
N VAL A 181 18.97 -11.14 -8.22
CA VAL A 181 17.74 -11.72 -7.65
C VAL A 181 16.83 -12.38 -8.69
N PHE A 182 17.02 -12.11 -9.99
CA PHE A 182 16.20 -12.68 -11.06
C PHE A 182 16.84 -13.83 -11.81
N GLU A 183 18.17 -13.92 -11.83
CA GLU A 183 18.90 -14.93 -12.61
C GLU A 183 19.87 -15.73 -11.73
N GLU A 184 20.12 -17.00 -12.09
CA GLU A 184 21.16 -17.77 -11.41
C GLU A 184 22.53 -17.23 -11.79
N THR A 185 23.29 -16.79 -10.79
CA THR A 185 24.62 -16.21 -11.00
C THR A 185 25.61 -16.65 -9.92
N THR A 186 26.89 -16.60 -10.25
CA THR A 186 27.96 -16.77 -9.29
C THR A 186 28.29 -15.45 -8.65
N LEU A 187 28.20 -15.39 -7.33
CA LEU A 187 28.47 -14.20 -6.52
C LEU A 187 29.99 -13.96 -6.36
N PRO A 188 30.41 -12.76 -5.90
CA PRO A 188 31.84 -12.47 -5.70
C PRO A 188 32.56 -13.42 -4.74
N ASP A 189 31.85 -14.06 -3.81
CA ASP A 189 32.39 -15.10 -2.92
C ASP A 189 32.60 -16.46 -3.59
N GLY A 190 32.35 -16.57 -4.90
CA GLY A 190 32.50 -17.79 -5.70
C GLY A 190 31.34 -18.79 -5.56
N LYS A 191 30.27 -18.45 -4.82
CA LYS A 191 29.11 -19.33 -4.63
C LYS A 191 27.92 -18.87 -5.49
N SER A 192 27.01 -19.80 -5.78
CA SER A 192 25.73 -19.46 -6.42
C SER A 192 24.87 -18.59 -5.50
N ASN A 193 24.06 -17.70 -6.09
CA ASN A 193 23.01 -16.95 -5.39
C ASN A 193 21.82 -17.83 -4.99
N LYS A 194 21.71 -19.05 -5.51
CA LYS A 194 20.57 -19.93 -5.26
C LYS A 194 20.39 -20.28 -3.78
N GLY A 195 19.19 -20.05 -3.28
CA GLY A 195 18.81 -20.19 -1.86
C GLY A 195 19.34 -19.07 -0.96
N ARG A 196 20.03 -18.08 -1.52
CA ARG A 196 20.66 -16.97 -0.79
C ARG A 196 20.08 -15.61 -1.13
N VAL A 197 19.04 -15.56 -1.93
CA VAL A 197 18.33 -14.34 -2.30
C VAL A 197 16.88 -14.37 -1.83
N GLN A 198 16.33 -13.20 -1.64
CA GLN A 198 14.93 -12.98 -1.29
C GLN A 198 14.26 -12.02 -2.26
N ALA A 199 12.94 -12.03 -2.26
CA ALA A 199 12.12 -11.09 -3.01
C ALA A 199 10.86 -10.74 -2.19
N TYR A 200 10.26 -9.60 -2.49
CA TYR A 200 9.00 -9.17 -1.87
C TYR A 200 7.86 -10.13 -2.22
N ASP A 201 7.06 -10.50 -1.21
CA ASP A 201 5.88 -11.35 -1.35
C ASP A 201 4.63 -10.50 -1.57
N GLY A 202 4.36 -10.21 -2.81
CA GLY A 202 3.15 -9.46 -3.19
C GLY A 202 2.93 -9.48 -4.70
N PRO A 203 1.66 -9.54 -5.17
CA PRO A 203 1.36 -9.58 -6.61
C PRO A 203 1.92 -8.40 -7.39
N ILE A 204 2.08 -7.25 -6.74
CA ILE A 204 2.65 -6.04 -7.34
C ILE A 204 4.11 -6.26 -7.81
N TYR A 205 4.81 -7.23 -7.24
CA TYR A 205 6.19 -7.57 -7.61
C TYR A 205 6.33 -8.09 -9.05
N VAL A 206 5.25 -8.42 -9.73
CA VAL A 206 5.24 -8.66 -11.19
C VAL A 206 5.74 -7.42 -11.94
N ALA A 207 5.49 -6.21 -11.42
CA ALA A 207 6.00 -4.97 -12.01
C ALA A 207 7.53 -4.86 -11.92
N ASP A 208 8.16 -5.38 -10.85
CA ASP A 208 9.62 -5.42 -10.71
C ASP A 208 10.24 -6.35 -11.76
N ALA A 209 9.61 -7.50 -12.00
CA ALA A 209 10.01 -8.38 -13.09
C ALA A 209 9.84 -7.73 -14.48
N ALA A 210 8.73 -7.01 -14.68
CA ALA A 210 8.50 -6.29 -15.93
C ALA A 210 9.51 -5.14 -16.12
N LEU A 211 9.85 -4.41 -15.07
CA LEU A 211 10.88 -3.37 -15.08
C LEU A 211 12.25 -3.95 -15.49
N TYR A 212 12.64 -5.08 -14.92
CA TYR A 212 13.85 -5.80 -15.32
C TYR A 212 13.84 -6.14 -16.81
N LEU A 213 12.72 -6.65 -17.32
CA LEU A 213 12.55 -7.00 -18.72
C LEU A 213 12.58 -5.80 -19.68
N MET A 214 12.25 -4.59 -19.23
CA MET A 214 12.37 -3.38 -20.06
C MET A 214 13.81 -3.20 -20.59
N THR A 215 14.80 -3.53 -19.78
CA THR A 215 16.23 -3.44 -20.14
C THR A 215 16.73 -4.72 -20.82
N HIS A 216 16.38 -5.89 -20.30
CA HIS A 216 16.97 -7.17 -20.71
C HIS A 216 16.23 -7.86 -21.86
N LYS A 217 15.00 -7.44 -22.16
CA LYS A 217 14.20 -7.90 -23.31
C LYS A 217 13.43 -6.74 -23.97
N PRO A 218 14.15 -5.74 -24.52
CA PRO A 218 13.54 -4.55 -25.10
C PRO A 218 12.59 -4.86 -26.26
N GLU A 219 12.74 -6.01 -26.92
CA GLU A 219 11.85 -6.50 -27.97
C GLU A 219 10.41 -6.72 -27.50
N LEU A 220 10.18 -6.89 -26.20
CA LEU A 220 8.82 -6.98 -25.63
C LEU A 220 8.09 -5.62 -25.66
N GLY A 221 8.81 -4.51 -25.85
CA GLY A 221 8.21 -3.18 -25.92
C GLY A 221 7.48 -2.74 -24.65
N VAL A 222 7.91 -3.21 -23.46
CA VAL A 222 7.35 -2.76 -22.18
C VAL A 222 7.76 -1.31 -21.96
N THR A 223 6.79 -0.40 -21.84
CA THR A 223 7.03 1.02 -21.55
C THR A 223 6.60 1.41 -20.14
N ASP A 224 5.68 0.64 -19.57
CA ASP A 224 5.11 0.84 -18.25
C ASP A 224 4.93 -0.51 -17.55
N PRO A 225 5.63 -0.76 -16.43
CA PRO A 225 5.58 -2.04 -15.75
C PRO A 225 4.23 -2.37 -15.12
N TYR A 226 3.31 -1.40 -15.02
CA TYR A 226 1.95 -1.59 -14.49
C TYR A 226 0.88 -1.70 -15.59
N ALA A 227 1.26 -1.62 -16.86
CA ALA A 227 0.38 -1.63 -18.01
C ALA A 227 0.83 -2.69 -19.03
N LEU A 228 0.72 -3.97 -18.65
CA LEU A 228 1.24 -5.10 -19.39
C LEU A 228 0.15 -5.76 -20.25
N ASN A 229 0.41 -5.97 -21.54
CA ASN A 229 -0.39 -6.87 -22.35
C ASN A 229 -0.10 -8.34 -21.99
N GLU A 230 -0.85 -9.30 -22.58
CA GLU A 230 -0.71 -10.73 -22.25
C GLU A 230 0.69 -11.28 -22.49
N GLU A 231 1.38 -10.87 -23.56
CA GLU A 231 2.75 -11.33 -23.87
C GLU A 231 3.77 -10.81 -22.87
N GLN A 232 3.73 -9.51 -22.56
CA GLN A 232 4.59 -8.85 -21.59
C GLN A 232 4.37 -9.42 -20.19
N TYR A 233 3.10 -9.57 -19.81
CA TYR A 233 2.71 -10.15 -18.53
C TYR A 233 3.18 -11.59 -18.37
N LYS A 234 2.96 -12.42 -19.40
CA LYS A 234 3.46 -13.79 -19.40
C LYS A 234 4.99 -13.85 -19.25
N ALA A 235 5.71 -12.98 -19.95
CA ALA A 235 7.17 -12.93 -19.85
C ALA A 235 7.62 -12.56 -18.41
N ALA A 236 6.93 -11.63 -17.74
CA ALA A 236 7.21 -11.27 -16.35
C ALA A 236 6.94 -12.45 -15.40
N LEU A 237 5.83 -13.18 -15.58
CA LEU A 237 5.54 -14.38 -14.77
C LEU A 237 6.56 -15.49 -15.02
N ASP A 238 7.00 -15.70 -16.27
CA ASP A 238 8.02 -16.71 -16.59
C ASP A 238 9.35 -16.37 -15.92
N LEU A 239 9.74 -15.08 -15.86
CA LEU A 239 10.91 -14.63 -15.10
C LEU A 239 10.75 -14.89 -13.61
N LEU A 240 9.58 -14.61 -13.02
CA LEU A 240 9.31 -14.91 -11.62
C LEU A 240 9.34 -16.41 -11.32
N ARG A 241 8.93 -17.28 -12.25
CA ARG A 241 9.08 -18.73 -12.11
C ARG A 241 10.55 -19.15 -12.06
N VAL A 242 11.42 -18.53 -12.86
CA VAL A 242 12.86 -18.71 -12.76
C VAL A 242 13.35 -18.25 -11.40
N GLN A 243 13.04 -17.02 -11.00
CA GLN A 243 13.39 -16.46 -9.69
C GLN A 243 12.96 -17.36 -8.54
N ARG A 244 11.76 -17.97 -8.61
CA ARG A 244 11.25 -18.88 -7.57
C ARG A 244 12.21 -20.03 -7.27
N THR A 245 13.01 -20.47 -8.25
CA THR A 245 14.01 -21.52 -8.05
C THR A 245 15.26 -21.04 -7.32
N LEU A 246 15.47 -19.74 -7.24
CA LEU A 246 16.63 -19.08 -6.64
C LEU A 246 16.31 -18.56 -5.22
N VAL A 247 15.08 -18.13 -5.00
CA VAL A 247 14.64 -17.51 -3.74
C VAL A 247 14.57 -18.55 -2.63
N GLY A 248 15.26 -18.23 -1.52
CA GLY A 248 15.18 -19.04 -0.30
C GLY A 248 13.84 -18.83 0.42
N ARG A 249 13.43 -17.56 0.54
CA ARG A 249 12.16 -17.15 1.12
C ARG A 249 11.66 -15.89 0.42
N TYR A 250 10.33 -15.77 0.24
CA TYR A 250 9.68 -14.49 -0.03
C TYR A 250 9.34 -13.80 1.29
N TRP A 251 9.45 -12.48 1.33
CA TRP A 251 9.18 -11.69 2.53
C TRP A 251 8.06 -10.66 2.31
N HIS A 252 7.23 -10.47 3.31
CA HIS A 252 6.25 -9.39 3.43
C HIS A 252 6.30 -8.72 4.82
N ASP A 253 7.09 -9.26 5.72
CA ASP A 253 7.36 -8.72 7.04
C ASP A 253 8.81 -8.25 7.12
N ALA A 254 9.00 -6.96 7.42
CA ALA A 254 10.31 -6.31 7.46
C ALA A 254 11.25 -6.96 8.51
N PHE A 255 10.70 -7.36 9.66
CA PHE A 255 11.49 -7.95 10.74
C PHE A 255 11.97 -9.36 10.39
N ILE A 256 11.14 -10.13 9.68
CA ILE A 256 11.55 -11.43 9.14
C ILE A 256 12.67 -11.26 8.11
N GLN A 257 12.57 -10.27 7.20
CA GLN A 257 13.65 -10.02 6.24
C GLN A 257 14.97 -9.66 6.94
N MET A 258 14.93 -8.80 7.95
CA MET A 258 16.12 -8.41 8.71
C MET A 258 16.74 -9.60 9.45
N ASP A 259 15.93 -10.47 10.03
CA ASP A 259 16.40 -11.69 10.69
C ASP A 259 17.06 -12.65 9.69
N ASP A 260 16.48 -12.85 8.53
CA ASP A 260 17.02 -13.70 7.46
C ASP A 260 18.39 -13.19 6.97
N PHE A 261 18.59 -11.88 6.85
CA PHE A 261 19.90 -11.31 6.51
C PHE A 261 20.95 -11.53 7.60
N LYS A 262 20.54 -11.52 8.87
CA LYS A 262 21.44 -11.76 10.01
C LYS A 262 21.77 -13.25 10.18
N ASN A 263 20.80 -14.13 10.00
CA ASN A 263 20.87 -15.49 10.54
C ASN A 263 20.72 -16.60 9.48
N GLU A 264 20.08 -16.34 8.33
CA GLU A 264 19.75 -17.37 7.34
C GLU A 264 20.65 -17.31 6.06
N GLY A 265 21.67 -16.44 6.07
CA GLY A 265 22.65 -16.36 4.99
C GLY A 265 22.12 -15.72 3.71
N VAL A 266 21.09 -14.91 3.80
CA VAL A 266 20.60 -14.09 2.68
C VAL A 266 21.63 -13.02 2.35
N VAL A 267 21.90 -12.83 1.05
CA VAL A 267 22.95 -11.95 0.56
C VAL A 267 22.47 -10.85 -0.37
N ALA A 268 21.29 -10.98 -0.96
CA ALA A 268 20.65 -9.92 -1.75
C ALA A 268 19.13 -10.06 -1.74
N SER A 269 18.44 -8.93 -1.76
CA SER A 269 16.97 -8.84 -1.77
C SER A 269 16.49 -7.49 -2.27
N SER A 270 15.30 -7.44 -2.89
CA SER A 270 14.51 -6.20 -2.87
C SER A 270 14.17 -5.86 -1.42
N SER A 271 14.28 -4.58 -1.05
CA SER A 271 14.12 -4.15 0.34
C SER A 271 13.65 -2.70 0.42
N TRP A 272 13.20 -2.29 1.57
CA TRP A 272 12.97 -0.88 1.85
C TRP A 272 14.16 -0.25 2.59
N PRO A 273 14.42 1.03 2.45
CA PRO A 273 15.51 1.72 3.15
C PRO A 273 15.44 1.54 4.68
N PHE A 274 14.24 1.40 5.25
CA PHE A 274 14.04 1.09 6.67
C PHE A 274 14.88 -0.11 7.13
N MET A 275 14.78 -1.26 6.47
CA MET A 275 15.52 -2.46 6.87
C MET A 275 17.03 -2.25 6.71
N VAL A 276 17.44 -1.56 5.65
CA VAL A 276 18.87 -1.23 5.45
C VAL A 276 19.40 -0.38 6.59
N ASN A 277 18.64 0.64 7.00
CA ASN A 277 19.05 1.56 8.08
C ASN A 277 19.11 0.87 9.43
N VAL A 278 18.09 0.07 9.79
CA VAL A 278 18.07 -0.70 11.04
C VAL A 278 19.23 -1.67 11.09
N LEU A 279 19.45 -2.46 10.05
CA LEU A 279 20.55 -3.43 9.99
C LEU A 279 21.93 -2.75 10.10
N LYS A 280 22.12 -1.61 9.45
CA LYS A 280 23.37 -0.82 9.57
C LYS A 280 23.55 -0.30 10.98
N ALA A 281 22.49 0.20 11.63
CA ALA A 281 22.55 0.68 13.01
C ALA A 281 22.89 -0.45 14.00
N GLU A 282 22.46 -1.68 13.73
CA GLU A 282 22.81 -2.89 14.47
C GLU A 282 24.24 -3.43 14.15
N GLY A 283 24.95 -2.80 13.19
CA GLY A 283 26.29 -3.22 12.77
C GLY A 283 26.31 -4.40 11.80
N ALA A 284 25.18 -4.75 11.20
CA ALA A 284 25.12 -5.80 10.19
C ALA A 284 25.84 -5.36 8.88
N PRO A 285 26.52 -6.27 8.17
CA PRO A 285 27.27 -5.95 6.97
C PRO A 285 26.35 -5.81 5.75
N VAL A 286 25.53 -4.77 5.71
CA VAL A 286 24.59 -4.52 4.60
C VAL A 286 24.84 -3.19 3.91
N GLY A 287 24.56 -3.17 2.61
CA GLY A 287 24.50 -1.98 1.77
C GLY A 287 23.25 -1.99 0.91
N SER A 288 23.01 -0.90 0.20
CA SER A 288 21.94 -0.83 -0.81
C SER A 288 22.39 -0.07 -2.04
N THR A 289 21.80 -0.42 -3.18
CA THR A 289 22.04 0.27 -4.45
C THR A 289 20.74 0.53 -5.20
N PHE A 290 20.85 1.41 -6.20
CA PHE A 290 19.84 1.65 -7.22
C PHE A 290 20.33 0.96 -8.51
N PRO A 291 19.76 -0.19 -8.90
CA PRO A 291 20.15 -0.90 -10.10
C PRO A 291 19.96 -0.09 -11.39
N GLU A 292 20.74 -0.42 -12.41
CA GLU A 292 20.75 0.29 -13.70
C GLU A 292 19.44 0.19 -14.48
N GLU A 293 18.67 -0.87 -14.25
CA GLU A 293 17.34 -1.06 -14.83
C GLU A 293 16.30 -0.06 -14.27
N GLY A 294 16.66 0.67 -13.23
CA GLY A 294 15.75 1.47 -12.44
C GLY A 294 15.16 0.70 -11.26
N ILE A 295 14.24 1.34 -10.58
CA ILE A 295 13.61 0.81 -9.36
C ILE A 295 12.11 1.06 -9.38
N THR A 296 11.36 0.18 -8.76
CA THR A 296 10.02 0.49 -8.30
C THR A 296 10.08 1.24 -6.96
N GLY A 297 8.99 1.84 -6.58
CA GLY A 297 8.88 2.53 -5.30
C GLY A 297 7.43 2.72 -4.93
N TRP A 298 7.21 3.28 -3.78
CA TRP A 298 5.89 3.50 -3.22
C TRP A 298 5.75 4.95 -2.77
N ALA A 299 4.54 5.45 -2.84
CA ALA A 299 4.17 6.76 -2.32
C ALA A 299 2.84 6.59 -1.59
N ASP A 300 2.90 6.76 -0.29
CA ASP A 300 1.76 6.51 0.56
C ASP A 300 0.89 7.74 0.73
N THR A 301 -0.39 7.49 0.81
CA THR A 301 -1.42 8.51 0.90
C THR A 301 -2.30 8.24 2.10
N THR A 302 -2.48 9.23 2.97
CA THR A 302 -3.47 9.18 4.04
C THR A 302 -4.84 9.48 3.46
N MET A 303 -5.73 8.49 3.47
CA MET A 303 -7.04 8.55 2.82
C MET A 303 -8.16 8.39 3.85
N LEU A 304 -9.25 9.18 3.67
CA LEU A 304 -10.41 9.17 4.56
C LEU A 304 -11.39 8.07 4.14
N HIS A 305 -11.78 7.20 5.09
CA HIS A 305 -12.81 6.18 4.84
C HIS A 305 -14.14 6.81 4.45
N ALA A 306 -14.86 6.17 3.53
CA ALA A 306 -16.12 6.68 3.00
C ALA A 306 -17.21 6.85 4.09
N GLU A 307 -17.14 6.08 5.15
CA GLU A 307 -18.10 6.06 6.26
C GLU A 307 -17.44 6.42 7.59
N SER A 308 -16.35 7.21 7.57
CA SER A 308 -15.65 7.63 8.80
C SER A 308 -16.60 8.36 9.75
N PRO A 309 -16.71 7.90 11.02
CA PRO A 309 -17.51 8.61 12.04
C PRO A 309 -16.79 9.84 12.62
N HIS A 310 -15.48 10.00 12.37
CA HIS A 310 -14.66 11.06 12.97
C HIS A 310 -13.93 11.92 11.91
N PRO A 311 -14.66 12.49 10.92
CA PRO A 311 -14.03 13.19 9.80
C PRO A 311 -13.26 14.45 10.23
N ASN A 312 -13.66 15.17 11.29
CA ASN A 312 -12.91 16.35 11.74
C ASN A 312 -11.56 15.93 12.34
N CYS A 313 -11.51 14.92 13.20
CA CYS A 313 -10.26 14.39 13.73
C CYS A 313 -9.37 13.84 12.61
N ALA A 314 -9.96 13.22 11.59
CA ALA A 314 -9.22 12.72 10.42
C ALA A 314 -8.56 13.87 9.63
N TYR A 315 -9.27 14.96 9.36
CA TYR A 315 -8.70 16.15 8.71
C TYR A 315 -7.62 16.82 9.57
N MET A 316 -7.82 16.90 10.88
CA MET A 316 -6.81 17.41 11.82
C MET A 316 -5.54 16.55 11.78
N TRP A 317 -5.68 15.22 11.68
CA TRP A 317 -4.56 14.31 11.51
C TRP A 317 -3.84 14.52 10.17
N MET A 318 -4.59 14.65 9.07
CA MET A 318 -4.00 14.94 7.75
C MET A 318 -3.17 16.22 7.77
N GLU A 319 -3.69 17.30 8.37
CA GLU A 319 -2.96 18.57 8.53
C GLU A 319 -1.73 18.40 9.41
N HIS A 320 -1.86 17.73 10.56
CA HIS A 320 -0.76 17.48 11.49
C HIS A 320 0.38 16.67 10.82
N SER A 321 0.01 15.63 10.07
CA SER A 321 0.97 14.75 9.39
C SER A 321 1.77 15.44 8.28
N LEU A 322 1.31 16.59 7.78
CA LEU A 322 2.01 17.42 6.80
C LEU A 322 2.94 18.46 7.43
N SER A 323 3.01 18.55 8.77
CA SER A 323 3.97 19.47 9.38
C SER A 323 5.41 19.05 9.07
N PRO A 324 6.34 19.99 8.79
CA PRO A 324 7.73 19.65 8.46
C PRO A 324 8.41 18.81 9.54
N LYS A 325 8.06 19.03 10.83
CA LYS A 325 8.62 18.23 11.93
C LYS A 325 8.17 16.78 11.83
N VAL A 326 6.87 16.52 11.72
CA VAL A 326 6.33 15.16 11.63
C VAL A 326 6.86 14.45 10.39
N GLN A 327 6.84 15.12 9.24
CA GLN A 327 7.37 14.59 7.98
C GLN A 327 8.86 14.21 8.09
N GLY A 328 9.65 15.03 8.76
CA GLY A 328 11.07 14.76 8.99
C GLY A 328 11.29 13.61 9.97
N ASP A 329 10.55 13.55 11.07
CA ASP A 329 10.67 12.50 12.07
C ASP A 329 10.27 11.12 11.48
N VAL A 330 9.15 11.06 10.75
CA VAL A 330 8.72 9.84 10.02
C VAL A 330 9.78 9.41 9.01
N SER A 331 10.33 10.38 8.25
CA SER A 331 11.34 10.08 7.23
C SER A 331 12.66 9.63 7.81
N ALA A 332 13.06 10.15 8.97
CA ALA A 332 14.24 9.69 9.70
C ALA A 332 14.06 8.26 10.21
N TRP A 333 12.87 7.95 10.74
CA TRP A 333 12.54 6.63 11.26
C TRP A 333 12.56 5.55 10.17
N PHE A 334 11.87 5.83 9.07
CA PHE A 334 11.67 4.85 7.99
C PHE A 334 12.73 4.88 6.89
N GLY A 335 13.62 5.87 6.85
CA GLY A 335 14.47 6.06 5.68
C GLY A 335 13.68 6.44 4.44
N THR A 336 12.57 7.17 4.62
CA THR A 336 11.69 7.62 3.55
C THR A 336 12.02 9.04 3.11
N VAL A 337 11.37 9.50 2.06
CA VAL A 337 11.42 10.89 1.64
C VAL A 337 10.11 11.57 2.05
N PRO A 338 10.18 12.75 2.70
CA PRO A 338 8.99 13.47 3.09
C PRO A 338 8.23 14.01 1.88
N SER A 339 6.90 14.04 1.97
CA SER A 339 6.05 14.70 0.97
C SER A 339 6.12 16.22 1.04
N VAL A 340 6.60 16.77 2.16
CA VAL A 340 6.81 18.22 2.37
C VAL A 340 8.30 18.53 2.34
N PRO A 341 8.82 19.13 1.25
CA PRO A 341 10.26 19.38 1.06
C PRO A 341 10.91 20.22 2.18
N ALA A 342 10.12 21.07 2.85
CA ALA A 342 10.62 21.84 3.99
C ALA A 342 11.14 20.96 5.15
N ALA A 343 10.67 19.72 5.26
CA ALA A 343 11.16 18.76 6.26
C ALA A 343 12.62 18.33 6.04
N CYS A 344 13.15 18.51 4.82
CA CYS A 344 14.54 18.19 4.48
C CYS A 344 15.56 19.21 5.04
N LYS A 345 15.13 20.18 5.83
CA LYS A 345 16.01 21.20 6.41
C LYS A 345 15.68 21.43 7.88
N GLY A 346 16.72 21.38 8.71
CA GLY A 346 16.61 21.71 10.12
C GLY A 346 15.84 20.71 10.99
N ASN A 347 15.55 19.51 10.49
CA ASN A 347 15.04 18.42 11.31
C ASN A 347 16.24 17.70 11.96
N GLU A 348 16.23 17.57 13.28
CA GLU A 348 17.36 17.02 14.05
C GLU A 348 17.56 15.52 13.82
N LEU A 349 16.47 14.76 13.55
CA LEU A 349 16.52 13.32 13.35
C LEU A 349 16.88 12.97 11.89
N LEU A 350 16.25 13.62 10.92
CA LEU A 350 16.50 13.37 9.50
C LEU A 350 17.83 13.93 9.02
N THR A 351 18.29 15.02 9.61
CA THR A 351 19.42 15.84 9.18
C THR A 351 19.24 16.46 7.79
N ASP A 352 20.11 17.40 7.41
CA ASP A 352 19.99 18.09 6.10
C ASP A 352 20.38 17.18 4.93
N GLU A 353 21.13 16.11 5.16
CA GLU A 353 21.54 15.11 4.18
C GLU A 353 20.55 13.95 4.01
N GLY A 354 19.65 13.75 4.99
CA GLY A 354 18.78 12.58 5.07
C GLY A 354 17.87 12.43 3.86
N CYS A 355 17.29 13.51 3.35
CA CYS A 355 16.42 13.45 2.17
C CYS A 355 17.15 12.92 0.92
N SER A 356 18.36 13.43 0.63
CA SER A 356 19.17 12.95 -0.48
C SER A 356 19.63 11.51 -0.27
N ALA A 357 20.03 11.17 0.96
CA ALA A 357 20.40 9.80 1.30
C ALA A 357 19.24 8.81 1.12
N ASN A 358 18.00 9.24 1.41
CA ASN A 358 16.79 8.42 1.26
C ASN A 358 16.24 8.42 -0.18
N GLY A 359 16.86 9.18 -1.11
CA GLY A 359 16.53 9.11 -2.53
C GLY A 359 15.72 10.28 -3.10
N TYR A 360 15.60 11.41 -2.41
CA TYR A 360 14.87 12.60 -2.88
C TYR A 360 15.24 12.99 -4.32
N ASP A 361 16.53 12.94 -4.66
CA ASP A 361 17.08 13.32 -5.96
C ASP A 361 16.84 12.27 -7.06
N ASN A 362 16.28 11.11 -6.71
CA ASN A 362 16.04 9.99 -7.63
C ASN A 362 14.56 9.82 -8.02
N PHE A 363 13.69 10.77 -7.70
CA PHE A 363 12.25 10.68 -7.95
C PHE A 363 11.92 10.22 -9.39
N ASP A 364 12.56 10.81 -10.38
CA ASP A 364 12.29 10.50 -11.80
C ASP A 364 12.76 9.11 -12.24
N LYS A 365 13.60 8.45 -11.44
CA LYS A 365 14.08 7.08 -11.69
C LYS A 365 13.17 6.03 -11.09
N ILE A 366 12.21 6.43 -10.25
CA ILE A 366 11.30 5.54 -9.54
C ILE A 366 10.04 5.32 -10.37
N ARG A 367 9.65 4.07 -10.53
CA ARG A 367 8.35 3.68 -11.05
C ARG A 367 7.43 3.41 -9.86
N PHE A 368 6.67 4.43 -9.44
CA PHE A 368 5.80 4.32 -8.26
C PHE A 368 4.69 3.29 -8.46
N TRP A 369 4.48 2.49 -7.44
CA TRP A 369 3.42 1.49 -7.39
C TRP A 369 2.06 2.11 -7.69
N ARG A 370 1.33 1.45 -8.56
CA ARG A 370 -0.07 1.75 -8.86
C ARG A 370 -0.80 0.48 -9.25
N THR A 371 -2.11 0.48 -9.06
CA THR A 371 -2.93 -0.66 -9.45
C THR A 371 -2.83 -0.89 -10.97
N PRO A 372 -2.40 -2.07 -11.44
CA PRO A 372 -2.44 -2.42 -12.85
C PRO A 372 -3.83 -2.29 -13.47
N THR A 373 -3.91 -1.67 -14.62
CA THR A 373 -5.18 -1.37 -15.30
C THR A 373 -5.52 -2.43 -16.33
N ALA A 374 -6.83 -2.63 -16.59
CA ALA A 374 -7.31 -3.50 -17.66
C ALA A 374 -7.29 -2.83 -19.04
N LYS A 375 -7.10 -1.49 -19.08
CA LYS A 375 -7.06 -0.71 -20.32
C LYS A 375 -5.79 0.11 -20.35
N CYS A 376 -5.05 0.01 -21.42
CA CYS A 376 -3.83 0.74 -21.70
C CYS A 376 -3.98 1.56 -22.98
N GLU A 377 -3.06 2.49 -23.22
CA GLU A 377 -3.03 3.26 -24.47
C GLU A 377 -2.92 2.36 -25.72
N ALA A 378 -2.22 1.24 -25.60
CA ALA A 378 -2.02 0.27 -26.70
C ALA A 378 -3.12 -0.80 -26.81
N GLY A 379 -4.18 -0.75 -25.99
CA GLY A 379 -5.27 -1.74 -26.03
C GLY A 379 -5.61 -2.38 -24.69
N GLU A 380 -5.83 -3.70 -24.67
CA GLU A 380 -6.13 -4.44 -23.45
C GLU A 380 -4.85 -4.79 -22.69
N CYS A 381 -4.88 -4.56 -21.37
CA CYS A 381 -3.85 -4.96 -20.44
C CYS A 381 -4.40 -5.95 -19.40
N VAL A 382 -3.50 -6.68 -18.77
CA VAL A 382 -3.86 -7.69 -17.79
C VAL A 382 -4.27 -7.02 -16.47
N PRO A 383 -5.51 -7.17 -16.01
CA PRO A 383 -6.01 -6.50 -14.81
C PRO A 383 -5.42 -7.12 -13.53
N TYR A 384 -5.38 -6.32 -12.46
CA TYR A 384 -4.72 -6.69 -11.21
C TYR A 384 -5.23 -7.99 -10.57
N TYR A 385 -6.52 -8.33 -10.70
CA TYR A 385 -7.04 -9.59 -10.16
C TYR A 385 -6.34 -10.83 -10.76
N ARG A 386 -5.88 -10.73 -12.03
CA ARG A 386 -5.06 -11.76 -12.68
C ARG A 386 -3.67 -11.83 -12.04
N TRP A 387 -3.07 -10.67 -11.74
CA TRP A 387 -1.79 -10.61 -11.04
C TRP A 387 -1.87 -11.33 -9.70
N VAL A 388 -2.89 -11.06 -8.90
CA VAL A 388 -3.13 -11.73 -7.62
C VAL A 388 -3.24 -13.25 -7.79
N SER A 389 -4.10 -13.70 -8.71
CA SER A 389 -4.35 -15.13 -8.94
C SER A 389 -3.10 -15.88 -9.43
N ASP A 390 -2.42 -15.32 -10.43
CA ASP A 390 -1.31 -15.99 -11.09
C ASP A 390 -0.03 -15.94 -10.26
N TYR A 391 0.19 -14.84 -9.50
CA TYR A 391 1.30 -14.72 -8.56
C TYR A 391 1.27 -15.79 -7.46
N VAL A 392 0.10 -16.07 -6.88
CA VAL A 392 -0.09 -17.16 -5.92
C VAL A 392 0.34 -18.51 -6.53
N GLY A 393 0.06 -18.72 -7.83
CA GLY A 393 0.54 -19.89 -8.56
C GLY A 393 2.06 -19.94 -8.64
N VAL A 394 2.72 -18.82 -8.93
CA VAL A 394 4.20 -18.72 -9.03
C VAL A 394 4.88 -19.02 -7.70
N ILE A 395 4.49 -18.34 -6.61
CA ILE A 395 5.12 -18.57 -5.29
C ILE A 395 4.82 -19.96 -4.75
N GLY A 396 3.69 -20.55 -5.11
CA GLY A 396 3.33 -21.94 -4.82
C GLY A 396 4.04 -22.98 -5.71
N GLY A 397 4.89 -22.55 -6.66
CA GLY A 397 5.66 -23.43 -7.53
C GLY A 397 4.87 -24.05 -8.69
N ARG A 398 3.87 -23.33 -9.22
CA ARG A 398 3.01 -23.76 -10.36
C ARG A 398 3.23 -22.91 -11.59
#